data_25f2eaa5e696038c0f266ab8469f43f7
#
_entry.id   25f2eaa5e696038c0f266ab8469f43f7
#
_cell.length_a   1.000
_cell.length_b   1.000
_cell.length_c   1.000
_cell.angle_alpha   90.00
_cell.angle_beta   90.00
_cell.angle_gamma   90.00
#
_symmetry.space_group_name_H-M   'P 1'
#
loop_
_entity.id
_entity.type
_entity.pdbx_description
1 polymer ?
#
loop_
_entity_poly.entity_id
_entity_poly.type
_entity_poly.pdbx_seq_one_letter_code
_entity_poly.pdbx_strand_id
1 'polypeptide(L)'
;MVKLAIEEESISEKEIEKIIKNPKYLRKFRNSVEQAKKELSNSHQCQIEISAGDLEISSTINRATFEEICNPLFLRVNEVIKMALNKANININQIDEVVCVGGSSRIPKIIENLK
;
A
#
# COMPACT_ATOMS: atom_id res chain seq x y z
N MET A 1 -0.40 -7.44 2.99
CA MET A 1 1.08 -7.52 3.03
C MET A 1 1.61 -8.59 3.97
N VAL A 2 1.15 -8.69 5.23
CA VAL A 2 1.56 -9.80 6.13
C VAL A 2 1.27 -11.17 5.52
N LYS A 3 0.12 -11.37 4.89
CA LYS A 3 -0.22 -12.64 4.21
C LYS A 3 0.69 -13.00 3.04
N LEU A 4 1.20 -12.02 2.30
CA LEU A 4 2.12 -12.25 1.17
C LEU A 4 3.50 -12.71 1.60
N ALA A 5 4.05 -12.14 2.67
CA ALA A 5 5.30 -12.61 3.26
C ALA A 5 5.18 -14.08 3.75
N ILE A 6 3.96 -14.50 4.12
CA ILE A 6 3.63 -15.87 4.52
C ILE A 6 3.68 -16.84 3.34
N GLU A 7 3.17 -16.43 2.18
CA GLU A 7 3.05 -17.30 1.00
C GLU A 7 4.40 -17.51 0.31
N GLU A 8 5.31 -16.52 0.35
CA GLU A 8 6.59 -16.60 -0.34
C GLU A 8 7.72 -17.27 0.45
N GLU A 9 7.71 -17.25 1.79
CA GLU A 9 8.84 -17.72 2.61
C GLU A 9 8.51 -18.83 3.63
N SER A 10 7.51 -19.62 3.51
CA SER A 10 7.23 -20.75 4.44
C SER A 10 7.34 -20.35 5.94
N ILE A 11 7.01 -19.11 6.27
CA ILE A 11 7.04 -18.63 7.65
C ILE A 11 5.89 -19.28 8.41
N SER A 12 6.19 -19.89 9.54
CA SER A 12 5.17 -20.56 10.33
C SER A 12 4.18 -19.56 10.96
N GLU A 13 2.91 -19.98 11.11
CA GLU A 13 1.88 -19.17 11.78
C GLU A 13 2.32 -18.69 13.17
N LYS A 14 3.12 -19.49 13.89
CA LYS A 14 3.66 -19.14 15.21
C LYS A 14 4.65 -17.97 15.17
N GLU A 15 5.45 -17.88 14.11
CA GLU A 15 6.41 -16.78 13.92
C GLU A 15 5.68 -15.48 13.60
N ILE A 16 4.62 -15.57 12.81
CA ILE A 16 3.74 -14.44 12.51
C ILE A 16 3.07 -13.94 13.77
N GLU A 17 2.52 -14.83 14.59
CA GLU A 17 1.93 -14.46 15.87
C GLU A 17 2.92 -13.74 16.79
N LYS A 18 4.19 -14.17 16.83
CA LYS A 18 5.24 -13.49 17.60
C LYS A 18 5.46 -12.06 17.12
N ILE A 19 5.47 -11.83 15.81
CA ILE A 19 5.63 -10.49 15.23
C ILE A 19 4.42 -9.61 15.56
N ILE A 20 3.21 -10.14 15.38
CA ILE A 20 1.97 -9.38 15.60
C ILE A 20 1.77 -9.04 17.07
N LYS A 21 2.10 -9.96 17.99
CA LYS A 21 1.97 -9.77 19.44
C LYS A 21 3.04 -8.85 20.04
N ASN A 22 4.16 -8.62 19.37
CA ASN A 22 5.23 -7.75 19.86
C ASN A 22 5.15 -6.37 19.19
N PRO A 23 4.79 -5.30 19.94
CA PRO A 23 4.64 -3.95 19.39
C PRO A 23 5.91 -3.42 18.71
N LYS A 24 7.09 -3.81 19.21
CA LYS A 24 8.39 -3.40 18.66
C LYS A 24 8.61 -4.00 17.26
N TYR A 25 8.30 -5.28 17.10
CA TYR A 25 8.45 -5.97 15.81
C TYR A 25 7.39 -5.51 14.82
N LEU A 26 6.16 -5.34 15.27
CA LEU A 26 5.08 -4.80 14.45
C LEU A 26 5.40 -3.40 13.92
N ARG A 27 6.02 -2.56 14.74
CA ARG A 27 6.46 -1.21 14.31
C ARG A 27 7.55 -1.29 13.25
N LYS A 28 8.56 -2.15 13.43
CA LYS A 28 9.61 -2.39 12.42
C LYS A 28 8.99 -2.86 11.10
N PHE A 29 8.07 -3.81 11.18
CA PHE A 29 7.35 -4.33 10.02
C PHE A 29 6.61 -3.22 9.27
N ARG A 30 5.83 -2.40 9.98
CA ARG A 30 5.10 -1.27 9.40
C ARG A 30 6.03 -0.27 8.73
N ASN A 31 7.16 0.05 9.34
CA ASN A 31 8.13 0.97 8.77
C ASN A 31 8.73 0.43 7.46
N SER A 32 9.11 -0.85 7.43
CA SER A 32 9.65 -1.49 6.22
C SER A 32 8.62 -1.52 5.09
N VAL A 33 7.37 -1.84 5.40
CA VAL A 33 6.26 -1.83 4.44
C VAL A 33 5.96 -0.41 3.94
N GLU A 34 6.05 0.60 4.79
CA GLU A 34 5.87 1.99 4.39
C GLU A 34 6.98 2.46 3.43
N GLN A 35 8.22 2.07 3.69
CA GLN A 35 9.33 2.36 2.77
C GLN A 35 9.14 1.66 1.43
N ALA A 36 8.75 0.38 1.43
CA ALA A 36 8.44 -0.37 0.22
C ALA A 36 7.33 0.31 -0.60
N LYS A 37 6.27 0.77 0.05
CA LYS A 37 5.20 1.54 -0.62
C LYS A 37 5.73 2.78 -1.32
N LYS A 38 6.63 3.53 -0.69
CA LYS A 38 7.24 4.73 -1.26
C LYS A 38 8.15 4.40 -2.45
N GLU A 39 8.95 3.35 -2.31
CA GLU A 39 9.85 2.88 -3.35
C GLU A 39 9.09 2.40 -4.59
N LEU A 40 7.99 1.69 -4.41
CA LEU A 40 7.14 1.20 -5.51
C LEU A 40 6.46 2.31 -6.31
N SER A 41 6.46 3.55 -5.84
CA SER A 41 6.01 4.70 -6.64
C SER A 41 7.01 5.07 -7.74
N ASN A 42 8.29 4.73 -7.57
CA ASN A 42 9.37 5.03 -8.50
C ASN A 42 9.96 3.79 -9.17
N SER A 43 9.81 2.61 -8.55
CA SER A 43 10.37 1.34 -9.02
C SER A 43 9.26 0.33 -9.26
N HIS A 44 9.52 -0.66 -10.14
CA HIS A 44 8.56 -1.73 -10.41
C HIS A 44 8.58 -2.84 -9.37
N GLN A 45 9.66 -2.93 -8.60
CA GLN A 45 9.82 -3.90 -7.51
C GLN A 45 10.70 -3.31 -6.41
N CYS A 46 10.55 -3.81 -5.20
CA CYS A 46 11.42 -3.51 -4.08
C CYS A 46 11.60 -4.74 -3.18
N GLN A 47 12.66 -4.74 -2.39
CA GLN A 47 12.95 -5.77 -1.41
C GLN A 47 12.53 -5.28 -0.03
N ILE A 48 11.85 -6.15 0.72
CA ILE A 48 11.46 -5.90 2.11
C ILE A 48 12.34 -6.79 2.98
N GLU A 49 13.09 -6.19 3.88
CA GLU A 49 13.91 -6.90 4.87
C GLU A 49 13.47 -6.50 6.28
N ILE A 50 13.22 -7.49 7.11
CA ILE A 50 12.75 -7.29 8.48
C ILE A 50 13.49 -8.22 9.42
N SER A 51 14.13 -7.65 10.44
CA SER A 51 14.73 -8.41 11.53
C SER A 51 13.87 -8.30 12.79
N ALA A 52 13.40 -9.44 13.29
CA ALA A 52 12.56 -9.54 14.48
C ALA A 52 13.14 -10.60 15.45
N GLY A 53 14.12 -10.18 16.26
CA GLY A 53 14.87 -11.11 17.12
C GLY A 53 15.78 -11.99 16.29
N ASP A 54 15.60 -13.31 16.41
CA ASP A 54 16.35 -14.31 15.63
C ASP A 54 15.73 -14.57 14.25
N LEU A 55 14.60 -13.94 13.95
CA LEU A 55 13.88 -14.09 12.68
C LEU A 55 14.31 -12.98 11.70
N GLU A 56 14.82 -13.38 10.57
CA GLU A 56 15.09 -12.50 9.43
C GLU A 56 14.15 -12.87 8.28
N ILE A 57 13.41 -11.87 7.80
CA ILE A 57 12.48 -12.02 6.69
C ILE A 57 12.99 -11.14 5.56
N SER A 58 13.20 -11.74 4.39
CA SER A 58 13.51 -11.04 3.15
C SER A 58 12.51 -11.45 2.08
N SER A 59 11.83 -10.50 1.49
CA SER A 59 10.84 -10.75 0.44
C SER A 59 10.90 -9.67 -0.62
N THR A 60 10.59 -10.02 -1.85
CA THR A 60 10.49 -9.08 -2.97
C THR A 60 9.03 -8.85 -3.30
N ILE A 61 8.61 -7.59 -3.34
CA ILE A 61 7.27 -7.20 -3.78
C ILE A 61 7.37 -6.39 -5.06
N ASN A 62 6.51 -6.68 -6.03
CA ASN A 62 6.39 -5.89 -7.24
C ASN A 62 5.18 -4.92 -7.15
N ARG A 63 5.21 -3.88 -7.99
CA ARG A 63 4.13 -2.87 -8.05
C ARG A 63 2.77 -3.49 -8.37
N ALA A 64 2.70 -4.45 -9.28
CA ALA A 64 1.45 -5.10 -9.66
C ALA A 64 0.80 -5.81 -8.47
N THR A 65 1.56 -6.55 -7.68
CA THR A 65 1.08 -7.21 -6.46
C THR A 65 0.61 -6.20 -5.42
N PHE A 66 1.39 -5.11 -5.22
CA PHE A 66 0.98 -4.02 -4.33
C PHE A 66 -0.35 -3.39 -4.76
N GLU A 67 -0.51 -3.10 -6.05
CA GLU A 67 -1.74 -2.52 -6.60
C GLU A 67 -2.93 -3.47 -6.48
N GLU A 68 -2.73 -4.76 -6.66
CA GLU A 68 -3.76 -5.78 -6.48
C GLU A 68 -4.27 -5.83 -5.03
N ILE A 69 -3.35 -5.86 -4.06
CA ILE A 69 -3.70 -5.87 -2.64
C ILE A 69 -4.43 -4.60 -2.23
N CYS A 70 -4.02 -3.45 -2.74
CA CYS A 70 -4.57 -2.15 -2.40
C CYS A 70 -5.78 -1.75 -3.26
N ASN A 71 -6.16 -2.55 -4.25
CA ASN A 71 -7.24 -2.24 -5.18
C ASN A 71 -8.55 -1.81 -4.49
N PRO A 72 -9.04 -2.45 -3.42
CA PRO A 72 -10.23 -1.99 -2.72
C PRO A 72 -10.11 -0.56 -2.18
N LEU A 73 -8.91 -0.15 -1.76
CA LEU A 73 -8.65 1.21 -1.30
C LEU A 73 -8.65 2.22 -2.46
N PHE A 74 -8.10 1.83 -3.61
CA PHE A 74 -8.12 2.67 -4.81
C PHE A 74 -9.53 2.89 -5.34
N LEU A 75 -10.38 1.87 -5.33
CA LEU A 75 -11.78 1.99 -5.70
C LEU A 75 -12.55 2.94 -4.77
N ARG A 76 -12.24 2.92 -3.48
CA ARG A 76 -12.83 3.82 -2.50
C ARG A 76 -12.50 5.30 -2.78
N VAL A 77 -11.34 5.61 -3.32
CA VAL A 77 -10.99 6.98 -3.75
C VAL A 77 -12.00 7.48 -4.78
N ASN A 78 -12.34 6.66 -5.77
CA ASN A 78 -13.31 7.03 -6.80
C ASN A 78 -14.71 7.26 -6.22
N GLU A 79 -15.13 6.47 -5.23
CA GLU A 79 -16.41 6.67 -4.54
C GLU A 79 -16.44 7.99 -3.79
N VAL A 80 -15.37 8.36 -3.09
CA VAL A 80 -15.28 9.63 -2.36
C VAL A 80 -15.33 10.81 -3.31
N ILE A 81 -14.68 10.73 -4.47
CA ILE A 81 -14.74 11.78 -5.51
C ILE A 81 -16.17 11.95 -6.01
N LYS A 82 -16.87 10.86 -6.33
CA LYS A 82 -18.28 10.91 -6.75
C LYS A 82 -19.17 11.55 -5.68
N MET A 83 -18.98 11.19 -4.42
CA MET A 83 -19.71 11.79 -3.31
C MET A 83 -19.46 13.29 -3.20
N ALA A 84 -18.21 13.74 -3.36
CA ALA A 84 -17.86 15.14 -3.32
C ALA A 84 -18.51 15.93 -4.46
N LEU A 85 -18.46 15.43 -5.68
CA LEU A 85 -19.11 16.03 -6.86
C LEU A 85 -20.63 16.13 -6.67
N ASN A 86 -21.27 15.06 -6.16
CA ASN A 86 -22.70 15.06 -5.89
C ASN A 86 -23.09 16.08 -4.83
N LYS A 87 -22.33 16.18 -3.73
CA LYS A 87 -22.58 17.19 -2.68
C LYS A 87 -22.42 18.63 -3.19
N ALA A 88 -21.47 18.85 -4.08
CA ALA A 88 -21.24 20.15 -4.70
C ALA A 88 -22.24 20.47 -5.83
N ASN A 89 -23.04 19.49 -6.25
CA ASN A 89 -23.93 19.57 -7.41
C ASN A 89 -23.18 19.98 -8.69
N ILE A 90 -21.99 19.40 -8.88
CA ILE A 90 -21.10 19.67 -10.02
C ILE A 90 -20.98 18.39 -10.84
N ASN A 91 -21.05 18.51 -12.17
CA ASN A 91 -20.80 17.42 -13.10
C ASN A 91 -19.29 17.26 -13.33
N ILE A 92 -18.81 16.03 -13.52
CA ILE A 92 -17.40 15.75 -13.80
C ILE A 92 -16.86 16.53 -15.02
N ASN A 93 -17.71 16.78 -16.01
CA ASN A 93 -17.35 17.56 -17.21
C ASN A 93 -17.14 19.05 -16.95
N GLN A 94 -17.47 19.53 -15.75
CA GLN A 94 -17.25 20.92 -15.31
C GLN A 94 -15.94 21.08 -14.53
N ILE A 95 -15.15 19.99 -14.38
CA ILE A 95 -13.86 20.01 -13.73
C ILE A 95 -12.78 20.29 -14.77
N ASP A 96 -12.07 21.39 -14.60
CA ASP A 96 -10.99 21.80 -15.50
C ASP A 96 -9.65 21.17 -15.08
N GLU A 97 -9.39 21.04 -13.78
CA GLU A 97 -8.12 20.57 -13.26
C GLU A 97 -8.30 19.81 -11.93
N VAL A 98 -7.48 18.78 -11.73
CA VAL A 98 -7.36 18.02 -10.49
C VAL A 98 -5.98 18.21 -9.89
N VAL A 99 -5.92 18.81 -8.70
CA VAL A 99 -4.66 19.02 -7.98
C VAL A 99 -4.48 17.93 -6.93
N CYS A 100 -3.42 17.15 -7.10
CA CYS A 100 -3.08 16.07 -6.18
C CYS A 100 -2.14 16.56 -5.07
N VAL A 101 -2.53 16.35 -3.81
CA VAL A 101 -1.73 16.70 -2.63
C VAL A 101 -1.62 15.51 -1.67
N GLY A 102 -0.52 15.48 -0.90
CA GLY A 102 -0.24 14.42 0.05
C GLY A 102 0.60 13.27 -0.51
N GLY A 103 1.24 12.50 0.37
CA GLY A 103 2.18 11.45 0.00
C GLY A 103 1.58 10.33 -0.84
N SER A 104 0.35 9.91 -0.55
CA SER A 104 -0.35 8.86 -1.29
C SER A 104 -0.75 9.26 -2.72
N SER A 105 -0.82 10.55 -3.02
CA SER A 105 -1.07 11.03 -4.39
C SER A 105 0.07 10.74 -5.37
N ARG A 106 1.23 10.31 -4.87
CA ARG A 106 2.38 9.88 -5.68
C ARG A 106 2.25 8.43 -6.17
N ILE A 107 1.31 7.65 -5.66
CA ILE A 107 1.07 6.27 -6.10
C ILE A 107 0.57 6.30 -7.55
N PRO A 108 1.28 5.65 -8.51
CA PRO A 108 0.93 5.72 -9.93
C PRO A 108 -0.52 5.31 -10.24
N LYS A 109 -1.03 4.29 -9.56
CA LYS A 109 -2.40 3.80 -9.74
C LYS A 109 -3.47 4.83 -9.37
N ILE A 110 -3.23 5.64 -8.36
CA ILE A 110 -4.14 6.74 -7.99
C ILE A 110 -4.18 7.78 -9.09
N ILE A 111 -3.02 8.19 -9.62
CA ILE A 111 -2.93 9.16 -10.72
C ILE A 111 -3.61 8.62 -11.98
N GLU A 112 -3.40 7.35 -12.29
CA GLU A 112 -4.04 6.67 -13.43
C GLU A 112 -5.57 6.67 -13.32
N ASN A 113 -6.10 6.38 -12.14
CA ASN A 113 -7.54 6.35 -11.90
C ASN A 113 -8.21 7.74 -11.96
N LEU A 114 -7.44 8.82 -11.79
CA LEU A 114 -7.92 10.20 -11.88
C LEU A 114 -7.99 10.73 -13.33
N LYS A 115 -7.35 10.07 -14.24
CA LYS A 115 -7.41 10.41 -15.68
C LYS A 115 -8.70 9.91 -16.32
#